data_d5e1005a9acae3a93c36a96466ad32d8
#
_entry.id   d5e1005a9acae3a93c36a96466ad32d8
#
_cell.length_a   1.000
_cell.length_b   1.000
_cell.length_c   1.000
_cell.angle_alpha   90.00
_cell.angle_beta   90.00
_cell.angle_gamma   90.00
#
_symmetry.space_group_name_H-M   'P 1'
#
loop_
_entity.id
_entity.type
_entity.pdbx_description
1 polymer ?
#
loop_
_entity_poly.entity_id
_entity_poly.type
_entity_poly.pdbx_seq_one_letter_code
_entity_poly.pdbx_strand_id
1 'polypeptide(L)'
;MCGRCKTPLLADNKPVTVTDATFLAEVERSPLPVLLDLWAPWCGPCRMVAPVIEEVAAEMAGRVRVAKLNVDENPVTAARFHVQSIPTLLILKGGREMERIVGVQPKAEIVQRLQRIAA
;
A
#
# COMPACT_ATOMS: atom_id res chain seq x y z
N MET A 1 9.94 -15.83 -23.89
CA MET A 1 9.69 -15.96 -23.42
C MET A 1 8.74 -15.96 -22.64
N CYS A 2 8.39 -16.67 -22.43
CA CYS A 2 7.42 -16.63 -21.76
C CYS A 2 7.47 -16.14 -20.49
N GLY A 3 8.54 -15.72 -20.08
CA GLY A 3 8.67 -15.06 -18.86
C GLY A 3 7.74 -13.90 -18.72
N ARG A 4 7.31 -13.40 -19.86
CA ARG A 4 6.44 -12.33 -19.80
C ARG A 4 5.15 -12.64 -19.27
N CYS A 5 4.68 -13.83 -19.42
CA CYS A 5 3.38 -14.22 -18.92
C CYS A 5 3.34 -14.12 -17.41
N LYS A 6 4.52 -14.19 -16.77
CA LYS A 6 4.55 -14.12 -15.34
C LYS A 6 4.67 -12.73 -14.81
N THR A 7 4.87 -11.79 -15.66
CA THR A 7 5.08 -10.43 -15.24
C THR A 7 3.97 -9.89 -14.34
N PRO A 8 2.70 -10.08 -14.65
CA PRO A 8 1.63 -9.58 -13.77
C PRO A 8 1.69 -10.19 -12.38
N LEU A 9 2.04 -11.48 -12.30
CA LEU A 9 2.16 -12.12 -11.00
C LEU A 9 3.32 -11.58 -10.21
N LEU A 10 4.44 -11.33 -10.88
CA LEU A 10 5.58 -10.74 -10.21
C LEU A 10 5.28 -9.35 -9.72
N ALA A 11 4.52 -8.59 -10.48
CA ALA A 11 4.14 -7.26 -10.07
C ALA A 11 3.29 -7.30 -8.80
N ASP A 12 2.47 -8.34 -8.64
CA ASP A 12 1.63 -8.47 -7.47
C ASP A 12 2.42 -8.84 -6.21
N ASN A 13 3.65 -9.32 -6.37
CA ASN A 13 4.49 -9.69 -5.23
C ASN A 13 5.27 -8.53 -4.67
N LYS A 14 5.18 -7.36 -5.28
CA LYS A 14 5.94 -6.19 -4.87
C LYS A 14 5.00 -5.00 -4.74
N PRO A 15 5.36 -4.04 -3.87
CA PRO A 15 4.55 -2.82 -3.77
C PRO A 15 4.50 -2.08 -5.11
N VAL A 16 3.32 -1.63 -5.47
CA VAL A 16 3.09 -0.89 -6.71
C VAL A 16 3.20 0.60 -6.40
N THR A 17 3.90 1.33 -7.25
CA THR A 17 3.96 2.79 -7.10
C THR A 17 2.65 3.39 -7.60
N VAL A 18 2.00 4.17 -6.73
CA VAL A 18 0.73 4.83 -7.05
C VAL A 18 0.95 6.33 -6.98
N THR A 19 0.31 7.05 -7.89
CA THR A 19 0.36 8.51 -7.93
C THR A 19 -1.05 9.07 -7.85
N ASP A 20 -1.15 10.39 -7.70
CA ASP A 20 -2.47 11.05 -7.77
C ASP A 20 -3.18 10.71 -9.07
N ALA A 21 -2.43 10.61 -10.16
CA ALA A 21 -2.99 10.32 -11.47
C ALA A 21 -3.45 8.86 -11.62
N THR A 22 -2.80 7.93 -10.93
CA THR A 22 -3.11 6.51 -11.09
C THR A 22 -3.97 5.95 -9.95
N PHE A 23 -4.31 6.77 -8.96
CA PHE A 23 -5.04 6.30 -7.78
C PHE A 23 -6.35 5.61 -8.16
N LEU A 24 -7.10 6.19 -9.06
CA LEU A 24 -8.37 5.61 -9.48
C LEU A 24 -8.18 4.20 -10.04
N ALA A 25 -7.26 4.06 -10.97
CA ALA A 25 -7.07 2.78 -11.65
C ALA A 25 -6.44 1.74 -10.73
N GLU A 26 -5.45 2.15 -9.92
CA GLU A 26 -4.68 1.19 -9.14
C GLU A 26 -5.32 0.86 -7.80
N VAL A 27 -6.06 1.78 -7.22
CA VAL A 27 -6.61 1.61 -5.88
C VAL A 27 -8.13 1.50 -5.90
N GLU A 28 -8.82 2.49 -6.47
CA GLU A 28 -10.28 2.50 -6.40
C GLU A 28 -10.91 1.36 -7.20
N ARG A 29 -10.30 1.02 -8.33
CA ARG A 29 -10.80 -0.05 -9.19
C ARG A 29 -10.18 -1.39 -8.90
N SER A 30 -9.34 -1.48 -7.86
CA SER A 30 -8.72 -2.76 -7.51
C SER A 30 -9.77 -3.74 -7.02
N PRO A 31 -9.79 -4.97 -7.53
CA PRO A 31 -10.70 -5.99 -7.03
C PRO A 31 -10.29 -6.51 -5.66
N LEU A 32 -9.06 -6.23 -5.24
CA LEU A 32 -8.54 -6.66 -3.94
C LEU A 32 -8.45 -5.47 -3.00
N PRO A 33 -8.53 -5.72 -1.68
CA PRO A 33 -8.19 -4.67 -0.73
C PRO A 33 -6.78 -4.18 -0.98
N VAL A 34 -6.53 -2.91 -0.72
CA VAL A 34 -5.23 -2.29 -0.97
C VAL A 34 -4.65 -1.78 0.33
N LEU A 35 -3.39 -2.13 0.60
CA LEU A 35 -2.61 -1.53 1.66
C LEU A 35 -1.78 -0.42 1.01
N LEU A 36 -2.08 0.82 1.34
CA LEU A 36 -1.39 1.97 0.76
C LEU A 36 -0.46 2.59 1.78
N ASP A 37 0.84 2.59 1.46
CA ASP A 37 1.89 3.16 2.30
C ASP A 37 2.17 4.59 1.83
N LEU A 38 1.78 5.57 2.64
CA LEU A 38 2.06 6.98 2.36
C LEU A 38 3.38 7.35 3.03
N TRP A 39 4.35 7.75 2.23
CA TRP A 39 5.73 7.91 2.65
C TRP A 39 6.38 9.10 1.97
N ALA A 40 7.60 9.44 2.40
CA ALA A 40 8.42 10.45 1.75
C ALA A 40 9.89 10.04 1.85
N PRO A 41 10.72 10.46 0.88
CA PRO A 41 12.13 10.05 0.87
C PRO A 41 12.93 10.51 2.09
N TRP A 42 12.55 11.63 2.69
CA TRP A 42 13.26 12.19 3.85
C TRP A 42 12.82 11.59 5.17
N CYS A 43 11.84 10.71 5.15
CA CYS A 43 11.22 10.19 6.36
C CYS A 43 11.97 8.95 6.85
N GLY A 44 12.66 9.06 7.98
CA GLY A 44 13.39 7.94 8.57
C GLY A 44 12.48 6.77 8.94
N PRO A 45 11.40 7.02 9.71
CA PRO A 45 10.48 5.93 10.07
C PRO A 45 9.87 5.24 8.86
N CYS A 46 9.65 5.97 7.75
CA CYS A 46 9.16 5.35 6.52
C CYS A 46 10.13 4.31 5.99
N ARG A 47 11.44 4.58 6.12
CA ARG A 47 12.45 3.64 5.69
C ARG A 47 12.49 2.39 6.56
N MET A 48 12.13 2.53 7.83
CA MET A 48 12.08 1.39 8.73
C MET A 48 10.93 0.46 8.37
N VAL A 49 9.84 1.01 7.89
CA VAL A 49 8.67 0.21 7.55
C VAL A 49 8.75 -0.38 6.14
N ALA A 50 9.60 0.18 5.27
CA ALA A 50 9.68 -0.26 3.88
C ALA A 50 9.95 -1.76 3.72
N PRO A 51 10.92 -2.35 4.44
CA PRO A 51 11.14 -3.80 4.31
C PRO A 51 9.93 -4.61 4.75
N VAL A 52 9.22 -4.14 5.77
CA VAL A 52 8.03 -4.82 6.26
C VAL A 52 6.94 -4.79 5.18
N ILE A 53 6.79 -3.65 4.53
CA ILE A 53 5.81 -3.51 3.45
C ILE A 53 6.13 -4.46 2.30
N GLU A 54 7.41 -4.62 1.97
CA GLU A 54 7.80 -5.56 0.93
C GLU A 54 7.51 -7.01 1.32
N GLU A 55 7.73 -7.36 2.58
CA GLU A 55 7.42 -8.70 3.04
C GLU A 55 5.91 -8.96 3.00
N VAL A 56 5.12 -7.98 3.40
CA VAL A 56 3.67 -8.10 3.38
C VAL A 56 3.19 -8.27 1.93
N ALA A 57 3.78 -7.52 1.00
CA ALA A 57 3.40 -7.63 -0.41
C ALA A 57 3.61 -9.06 -0.92
N ALA A 58 4.72 -9.68 -0.55
CA ALA A 58 5.00 -11.05 -0.98
C ALA A 58 4.05 -12.05 -0.31
N GLU A 59 3.82 -11.89 0.99
CA GLU A 59 2.99 -12.86 1.74
C GLU A 59 1.52 -12.78 1.40
N MET A 60 1.03 -11.59 1.11
CA MET A 60 -0.39 -11.39 0.86
C MET A 60 -0.73 -11.31 -0.63
N ALA A 61 0.23 -11.65 -1.49
CA ALA A 61 0.03 -11.62 -2.93
C ALA A 61 -1.21 -12.43 -3.32
N GLY A 62 -2.04 -11.86 -4.17
CA GLY A 62 -3.28 -12.50 -4.59
C GLY A 62 -4.46 -12.25 -3.68
N ARG A 63 -4.22 -11.78 -2.45
CA ARG A 63 -5.31 -11.46 -1.51
C ARG A 63 -5.38 -9.99 -1.18
N VAL A 64 -4.24 -9.32 -1.17
CA VAL A 64 -4.15 -7.89 -0.89
C VAL A 64 -3.15 -7.30 -1.86
N ARG A 65 -3.49 -6.14 -2.38
CA ARG A 65 -2.57 -5.39 -3.24
C ARG A 65 -1.86 -4.37 -2.37
N VAL A 66 -0.54 -4.36 -2.42
CA VAL A 66 0.27 -3.42 -1.64
C VAL A 66 0.77 -2.32 -2.55
N ALA A 67 0.58 -1.07 -2.15
CA ALA A 67 0.95 0.08 -2.95
C ALA A 67 1.68 1.11 -2.10
N LYS A 68 2.49 1.95 -2.75
CA LYS A 68 3.24 3.01 -2.10
C LYS A 68 2.95 4.32 -2.82
N LEU A 69 2.79 5.39 -2.06
CA LEU A 69 2.53 6.72 -2.60
C LEU A 69 3.43 7.73 -1.91
N ASN A 70 4.26 8.41 -2.71
CA ASN A 70 5.15 9.47 -2.21
C ASN A 70 4.34 10.75 -2.01
N VAL A 71 4.15 11.17 -0.76
CA VAL A 71 3.27 12.30 -0.48
C VAL A 71 3.83 13.64 -0.98
N ASP A 72 5.17 13.74 -1.11
CA ASP A 72 5.76 14.97 -1.63
C ASP A 72 5.38 15.24 -3.08
N GLU A 73 5.28 14.16 -3.86
CA GLU A 73 4.96 14.27 -5.27
C GLU A 73 3.46 14.13 -5.53
N ASN A 74 2.71 13.66 -4.54
CA ASN A 74 1.29 13.34 -4.72
C ASN A 74 0.46 13.87 -3.56
N PRO A 75 0.39 15.20 -3.42
CA PRO A 75 -0.28 15.80 -2.28
C PRO A 75 -1.81 15.68 -2.31
N VAL A 76 -2.39 15.43 -3.48
CA VAL A 76 -3.84 15.38 -3.59
C VAL A 76 -4.40 14.19 -2.83
N THR A 77 -3.81 13.01 -3.00
CA THR A 77 -4.28 11.81 -2.31
C THR A 77 -4.07 11.95 -0.80
N ALA A 78 -2.91 12.47 -0.39
CA ALA A 78 -2.65 12.67 1.04
C ALA A 78 -3.68 13.60 1.66
N ALA A 79 -4.02 14.68 0.96
CA ALA A 79 -5.03 15.63 1.45
C ALA A 79 -6.42 15.00 1.49
N ARG A 80 -6.75 14.19 0.50
CA ARG A 80 -8.04 13.52 0.43
C ARG A 80 -8.32 12.68 1.68
N PHE A 81 -7.30 11.99 2.18
CA PHE A 81 -7.44 11.13 3.35
C PHE A 81 -6.98 11.80 4.64
N HIS A 82 -6.71 13.10 4.59
CA HIS A 82 -6.29 13.88 5.77
C HIS A 82 -5.07 13.28 6.46
N VAL A 83 -4.10 12.86 5.68
CA VAL A 83 -2.86 12.31 6.22
C VAL A 83 -1.98 13.43 6.71
N GLN A 84 -1.68 13.45 8.00
CA GLN A 84 -0.91 14.52 8.63
C GLN A 84 0.46 14.07 9.11
N SER A 85 0.66 12.78 9.23
CA SER A 85 1.96 12.24 9.63
C SER A 85 2.27 11.03 8.79
N ILE A 86 3.56 10.74 8.62
CA ILE A 86 4.02 9.60 7.85
C ILE A 86 5.04 8.82 8.68
N PRO A 87 5.14 7.50 8.49
CA PRO A 87 4.34 6.71 7.55
C PRO A 87 2.91 6.54 8.06
N THR A 88 1.97 6.54 7.13
CA THR A 88 0.60 6.17 7.40
C THR A 88 0.23 5.06 6.43
N LEU A 89 -0.30 3.98 6.94
CA LEU A 89 -0.75 2.87 6.13
C LEU A 89 -2.28 2.88 6.13
N LEU A 90 -2.86 2.99 4.94
CA LEU A 90 -4.31 2.94 4.79
C LEU A 90 -4.70 1.60 4.22
N ILE A 91 -5.71 0.97 4.79
CA ILE A 91 -6.28 -0.24 4.21
C ILE A 91 -7.56 0.20 3.53
N LEU A 92 -7.57 0.11 2.21
CA LEU A 92 -8.64 0.64 1.38
C LEU A 92 -9.35 -0.50 0.65
N LYS A 93 -10.65 -0.37 0.53
CA LYS A 93 -11.44 -1.33 -0.23
C LYS A 93 -12.38 -0.52 -1.12
N GLY A 94 -12.19 -0.66 -2.44
CA GLY A 94 -12.95 0.15 -3.38
C GLY A 94 -12.70 1.64 -3.23
N GLY A 95 -11.49 2.00 -2.75
CA GLY A 95 -11.12 3.39 -2.52
C GLY A 95 -11.58 3.96 -1.19
N ARG A 96 -12.26 3.16 -0.36
CA ARG A 96 -12.74 3.61 0.95
C ARG A 96 -11.78 3.17 2.03
N GLU A 97 -11.50 4.08 2.95
CA GLU A 97 -10.62 3.78 4.08
C GLU A 97 -11.33 2.85 5.06
N MET A 98 -10.80 1.65 5.23
CA MET A 98 -11.34 0.66 6.15
C MET A 98 -10.62 0.71 7.48
N GLU A 99 -9.29 0.88 7.45
CA GLU A 99 -8.47 1.03 8.65
C GLU A 99 -7.29 1.92 8.36
N ARG A 100 -6.70 2.46 9.42
CA ARG A 100 -5.54 3.33 9.31
C ARG A 100 -4.54 2.93 10.38
N ILE A 101 -3.28 2.80 9.98
CA ILE A 101 -2.19 2.49 10.88
C ILE A 101 -1.18 3.62 10.77
N VAL A 102 -0.94 4.33 11.86
CA VAL A 102 -0.05 5.48 11.87
C VAL A 102 1.25 5.09 12.57
N GLY A 103 2.38 5.43 11.93
CA GLY A 103 3.69 5.18 12.50
C GLY A 103 4.20 3.79 12.19
N VAL A 104 5.34 3.45 12.80
CA VAL A 104 5.98 2.16 12.60
C VAL A 104 5.29 1.12 13.48
N GLN A 105 4.79 0.07 12.87
CA GLN A 105 4.14 -1.02 13.59
C GLN A 105 4.76 -2.35 13.17
N PRO A 106 4.71 -3.37 14.05
CA PRO A 106 5.24 -4.68 13.69
C PRO A 106 4.47 -5.28 12.53
N LYS A 107 5.16 -6.10 11.74
CA LYS A 107 4.55 -6.79 10.62
C LYS A 107 3.31 -7.56 11.04
N ALA A 108 3.36 -8.24 12.19
CA ALA A 108 2.23 -9.05 12.66
C ALA A 108 0.97 -8.21 12.83
N GLU A 109 1.11 -6.99 13.31
CA GLU A 109 -0.03 -6.09 13.49
C GLU A 109 -0.65 -5.73 12.15
N ILE A 110 0.20 -5.43 11.17
CA ILE A 110 -0.26 -5.06 9.84
C ILE A 110 -0.98 -6.24 9.18
N VAL A 111 -0.37 -7.42 9.23
CA VAL A 111 -0.94 -8.61 8.63
C VAL A 111 -2.27 -8.97 9.27
N GLN A 112 -2.35 -8.86 10.58
CA GLN A 112 -3.58 -9.19 11.30
C GLN A 112 -4.74 -8.30 10.85
N ARG A 113 -4.48 -7.01 10.70
CA ARG A 113 -5.53 -6.10 10.24
C ARG A 113 -5.94 -6.36 8.81
N LEU A 114 -4.96 -6.69 7.96
CA LEU A 114 -5.25 -7.03 6.57
C LEU A 114 -6.08 -8.30 6.47
N GLN A 115 -5.78 -9.29 7.28
CA GLN A 115 -6.50 -10.55 7.25
C GLN A 115 -7.97 -10.37 7.62
N ARG A 116 -8.27 -9.47 8.53
CA ARG A 116 -9.66 -9.20 8.90
C ARG A 116 -10.45 -8.59 7.75
N ILE A 117 -9.79 -7.75 6.96
CA ILE A 117 -10.44 -7.07 5.85
C ILE A 117 -10.53 -7.98 4.63
N ALA A 118 -9.50 -8.80 4.40
CA ALA A 118 -9.43 -9.66 3.23
C ALA A 118 -10.24 -10.95 3.37
N ALA A 119 -10.66 -11.28 4.56
CA ALA A 119 -11.39 -12.53 4.82
C ALA A 119 -12.78 -12.57 4.17
#